data_97d0f7f93d63a9fbff299ed41c1af0f6
#
_entry.id   97d0f7f93d63a9fbff299ed41c1af0f6
#
_cell.length_a   1.000
_cell.length_b   1.000
_cell.length_c   1.000
_cell.angle_alpha   90.00
_cell.angle_beta   90.00
_cell.angle_gamma   90.00
#
_symmetry.space_group_name_H-M   'P 1'
#
loop_
_entity.id
_entity.type
_entity.pdbx_description
1 polymer ?
#
loop_
_entity_poly.entity_id
_entity_poly.type
_entity_poly.pdbx_seq_one_letter_code
_entity_poly.pdbx_strand_id
1 'polypeptide(L)'
;MVKLIIGSNATGKSFYIKNNDEFLQYVKMDIHDYQIRAHEEYNASEFISFQEKFKILYEANEKIKNDIVEAVKAGKDVVVEHTLFKMKRRLPIIEAIRAVSDTPIEIYLMQPSDEQLLKNCQMKDKENRHLFESIKNQMKEIEIPSASEGFSKTFFIKDGLVLEYTSEVDKDVLDKARKELFEEQ
;
A
#
# COMPACT_ATOMS: atom_id res chain seq x y z
N MET A 1 5.42 -8.50 13.52
CA MET A 1 4.20 -7.74 13.12
C MET A 1 4.41 -7.10 11.76
N VAL A 2 3.37 -7.02 10.94
CA VAL A 2 3.41 -6.28 9.65
C VAL A 2 2.40 -5.13 9.70
N LYS A 3 2.83 -3.92 9.33
CA LYS A 3 1.97 -2.74 9.23
C LYS A 3 1.97 -2.20 7.80
N LEU A 4 0.81 -2.19 7.17
CA LEU A 4 0.63 -1.66 5.81
C LEU A 4 0.07 -0.23 5.90
N ILE A 5 0.86 0.77 5.52
CA ILE A 5 0.43 2.17 5.44
C ILE A 5 0.05 2.44 4.00
N ILE A 6 -1.24 2.56 3.73
CA ILE A 6 -1.77 2.65 2.37
C ILE A 6 -2.48 3.98 2.11
N GLY A 7 -2.56 4.35 0.85
CA GLY A 7 -3.22 5.56 0.40
C GLY A 7 -2.64 6.08 -0.90
N SER A 8 -3.27 7.08 -1.50
CA SER A 8 -2.80 7.73 -2.73
C SER A 8 -1.47 8.47 -2.51
N ASN A 9 -0.88 8.95 -3.58
CA ASN A 9 0.24 9.89 -3.48
C ASN A 9 -0.16 11.15 -2.71
N ALA A 10 0.80 11.81 -2.08
CA ALA A 10 0.59 13.03 -1.27
C ALA A 10 -0.39 12.89 -0.08
N THR A 11 -0.84 11.69 0.30
CA THR A 11 -1.70 11.51 1.49
C THR A 11 -0.94 11.58 2.82
N GLY A 12 0.40 11.66 2.80
CA GLY A 12 1.22 11.82 4.00
C GLY A 12 1.80 10.53 4.56
N LYS A 13 1.76 9.40 3.85
CA LYS A 13 2.29 8.10 4.30
C LYS A 13 3.73 8.16 4.80
N SER A 14 4.64 8.64 3.95
CA SER A 14 6.08 8.75 4.28
C SER A 14 6.31 9.68 5.47
N PHE A 15 5.54 10.78 5.58
CA PHE A 15 5.60 11.68 6.72
C PHE A 15 5.15 10.97 8.01
N TYR A 16 4.05 10.22 7.96
CA TYR A 16 3.53 9.45 9.09
C TYR A 16 4.55 8.42 9.58
N ILE A 17 5.14 7.64 8.67
CA ILE A 17 6.16 6.62 9.01
C ILE A 17 7.41 7.28 9.61
N LYS A 18 7.85 8.40 9.04
CA LYS A 18 9.07 9.10 9.48
C LYS A 18 8.94 9.73 10.87
N ASN A 19 7.75 10.23 11.21
CA ASN A 19 7.50 10.98 12.44
C ASN A 19 6.79 10.16 13.53
N ASN A 20 6.75 8.84 13.39
CA ASN A 20 6.22 7.94 14.41
C ASN A 20 7.34 7.05 14.94
N ASP A 21 7.72 7.29 16.20
CA ASP A 21 8.81 6.58 16.87
C ASP A 21 8.59 5.06 16.95
N GLU A 22 7.34 4.61 16.88
CA GLU A 22 7.01 3.19 16.82
C GLU A 22 7.74 2.47 15.69
N PHE A 23 7.95 3.15 14.54
CA PHE A 23 8.58 2.55 13.36
C PHE A 23 10.11 2.61 13.35
N LEU A 24 10.76 3.09 14.43
CA LEU A 24 12.22 3.17 14.48
C LEU A 24 12.90 1.80 14.38
N GLN A 25 12.27 0.76 14.92
CA GLN A 25 12.78 -0.62 14.94
C GLN A 25 12.26 -1.48 13.79
N TYR A 26 11.33 -0.97 12.96
CA TYR A 26 10.75 -1.70 11.84
C TYR A 26 11.65 -1.70 10.62
N VAL A 27 11.66 -2.80 9.88
CA VAL A 27 12.17 -2.81 8.51
C VAL A 27 11.21 -1.98 7.66
N LYS A 28 11.70 -0.91 7.06
CA LYS A 28 10.90 0.01 6.24
C LYS A 28 11.01 -0.37 4.78
N MET A 29 9.85 -0.51 4.12
CA MET A 29 9.74 -0.84 2.70
C MET A 29 8.79 0.14 2.02
N ASP A 30 9.25 0.83 0.99
CA ASP A 30 8.44 1.75 0.18
C ASP A 30 8.36 1.23 -1.26
N ILE A 31 7.15 0.98 -1.76
CA ILE A 31 6.93 0.51 -3.13
C ILE A 31 7.57 1.43 -4.18
N HIS A 32 7.69 2.72 -3.89
CA HIS A 32 8.32 3.67 -4.80
C HIS A 32 9.80 3.36 -5.01
N ASP A 33 10.53 2.98 -3.96
CA ASP A 33 11.94 2.57 -4.05
C ASP A 33 12.11 1.31 -4.91
N TYR A 34 11.16 0.37 -4.80
CA TYR A 34 11.15 -0.83 -5.64
C TYR A 34 10.85 -0.51 -7.10
N GLN A 35 9.95 0.43 -7.35
CA GLN A 35 9.64 0.89 -8.72
C GLN A 35 10.83 1.60 -9.36
N ILE A 36 11.55 2.44 -8.63
CA ILE A 36 12.78 3.10 -9.10
C ILE A 36 13.82 2.05 -9.49
N ARG A 37 14.13 1.11 -8.58
CA ARG A 37 15.12 0.04 -8.85
C ARG A 37 14.73 -0.81 -10.05
N ALA A 38 13.46 -1.23 -10.15
CA ALA A 38 12.98 -1.99 -11.28
C ALA A 38 13.11 -1.19 -12.60
N HIS A 39 12.86 0.13 -12.56
CA HIS A 39 13.05 0.99 -13.72
C HIS A 39 14.52 1.08 -14.14
N GLU A 40 15.43 1.20 -13.18
CA GLU A 40 16.88 1.22 -13.40
C GLU A 40 17.39 -0.11 -13.97
N GLU A 41 16.94 -1.25 -13.41
CA GLU A 41 17.28 -2.60 -13.89
C GLU A 41 16.87 -2.84 -15.36
N TYR A 42 15.77 -2.20 -15.80
CA TYR A 42 15.33 -2.26 -17.20
C TYR A 42 16.10 -1.34 -18.15
N ASN A 43 17.05 -0.54 -17.65
CA ASN A 43 17.69 0.54 -18.43
C ASN A 43 16.64 1.35 -19.22
N ALA A 44 15.47 1.54 -18.63
CA ALA A 44 14.35 2.15 -19.31
C ALA A 44 14.70 3.60 -19.67
N SER A 45 14.62 3.91 -20.97
CA SER A 45 14.69 5.29 -21.45
C SER A 45 13.51 6.10 -20.89
N GLU A 46 13.55 7.43 -20.96
CA GLU A 46 12.43 8.29 -20.57
C GLU A 46 11.10 7.93 -21.25
N PHE A 47 11.17 7.25 -22.41
CA PHE A 47 10.03 6.78 -23.18
C PHE A 47 9.94 5.26 -23.16
N ILE A 48 9.22 4.72 -22.18
CA ILE A 48 8.88 3.29 -22.10
C ILE A 48 7.47 3.05 -22.63
N SER A 49 7.29 1.93 -23.30
CA SER A 49 5.97 1.48 -23.76
C SER A 49 5.05 1.18 -22.55
N PHE A 50 3.74 1.19 -22.80
CA PHE A 50 2.76 0.83 -21.78
C PHE A 50 2.99 -0.59 -21.22
N GLN A 51 3.38 -1.53 -22.07
CA GLN A 51 3.69 -2.92 -21.68
C GLN A 51 4.91 -3.01 -20.77
N GLU A 52 5.99 -2.30 -21.10
CA GLU A 52 7.20 -2.23 -20.26
C GLU A 52 6.90 -1.61 -18.90
N LYS A 53 6.10 -0.55 -18.88
CA LYS A 53 5.66 0.08 -17.62
C LYS A 53 4.87 -0.89 -16.74
N PHE A 54 3.98 -1.67 -17.33
CA PHE A 54 3.24 -2.71 -16.59
C PHE A 54 4.16 -3.78 -16.03
N LYS A 55 5.14 -4.23 -16.81
CA LYS A 55 6.11 -5.23 -16.37
C LYS A 55 6.96 -4.73 -15.20
N ILE A 56 7.47 -3.51 -15.27
CA ILE A 56 8.23 -2.86 -14.20
C ILE A 56 7.39 -2.79 -12.91
N LEU A 57 6.14 -2.34 -13.02
CA LEU A 57 5.24 -2.26 -11.86
C LEU A 57 4.92 -3.63 -11.28
N TYR A 58 4.73 -4.64 -12.11
CA TYR A 58 4.49 -6.00 -11.66
C TYR A 58 5.69 -6.55 -10.90
N GLU A 59 6.90 -6.44 -11.46
CA GLU A 59 8.13 -6.92 -10.83
C GLU A 59 8.43 -6.21 -9.51
N ALA A 60 8.23 -4.89 -9.44
CA ALA A 60 8.36 -4.15 -8.20
C ALA A 60 7.40 -4.67 -7.11
N ASN A 61 6.15 -5.00 -7.47
CA ASN A 61 5.18 -5.56 -6.54
C ASN A 61 5.53 -6.98 -6.09
N GLU A 62 6.01 -7.83 -7.00
CA GLU A 62 6.48 -9.18 -6.63
C GLU A 62 7.69 -9.12 -5.72
N LYS A 63 8.64 -8.25 -6.01
CA LYS A 63 9.85 -8.10 -5.19
C LYS A 63 9.56 -7.60 -3.79
N ILE A 64 8.76 -6.54 -3.63
CA ILE A 64 8.40 -6.05 -2.28
C ILE A 64 7.61 -7.10 -1.49
N LYS A 65 6.69 -7.85 -2.13
CA LYS A 65 5.96 -8.95 -1.51
C LYS A 65 6.93 -10.03 -0.98
N ASN A 66 7.90 -10.45 -1.80
CA ASN A 66 8.89 -11.44 -1.41
C ASN A 66 9.78 -10.95 -0.26
N ASP A 67 10.23 -9.70 -0.29
CA ASP A 67 11.06 -9.10 0.76
C ASP A 67 10.28 -8.99 2.09
N ILE A 68 8.96 -8.68 2.04
CA ILE A 68 8.09 -8.72 3.22
C ILE A 68 8.08 -10.14 3.82
N VAL A 69 7.87 -11.15 2.99
CA VAL A 69 7.83 -12.56 3.42
C VAL A 69 9.17 -12.97 4.06
N GLU A 70 10.28 -12.63 3.45
CA GLU A 70 11.61 -12.95 3.99
C GLU A 70 11.88 -12.23 5.33
N ALA A 71 11.48 -10.97 5.46
CA ALA A 71 11.60 -10.25 6.71
C ALA A 71 10.74 -10.88 7.83
N VAL A 72 9.52 -11.31 7.49
CA VAL A 72 8.61 -12.00 8.42
C VAL A 72 9.18 -13.35 8.85
N LYS A 73 9.71 -14.16 7.94
CA LYS A 73 10.41 -15.42 8.24
C LYS A 73 11.60 -15.21 9.18
N ALA A 74 12.29 -14.07 9.02
CA ALA A 74 13.40 -13.68 9.89
C ALA A 74 12.95 -13.09 11.25
N GLY A 75 11.66 -13.12 11.57
CA GLY A 75 11.08 -12.61 12.82
C GLY A 75 11.13 -11.10 12.97
N LYS A 76 11.31 -10.35 11.88
CA LYS A 76 11.39 -8.88 11.90
C LYS A 76 10.01 -8.25 11.83
N ASP A 77 9.84 -7.12 12.50
CA ASP A 77 8.69 -6.24 12.32
C ASP A 77 8.90 -5.40 11.06
N VAL A 78 7.83 -5.25 10.26
CA VAL A 78 7.89 -4.61 8.94
C VAL A 78 6.84 -3.52 8.84
N VAL A 79 7.21 -2.34 8.35
CA VAL A 79 6.28 -1.30 7.92
C VAL A 79 6.43 -1.07 6.43
N VAL A 80 5.31 -1.13 5.73
CA VAL A 80 5.25 -1.05 4.25
C VAL A 80 4.46 0.18 3.84
N GLU A 81 5.06 1.04 3.06
CA GLU A 81 4.38 2.12 2.36
C GLU A 81 3.94 1.66 0.97
N HIS A 82 2.63 1.72 0.70
CA HIS A 82 2.09 1.26 -0.58
C HIS A 82 0.79 1.97 -0.96
N THR A 83 0.36 1.84 -2.21
CA THR A 83 -0.95 2.36 -2.65
C THR A 83 -2.11 1.40 -2.37
N LEU A 84 -2.04 0.14 -2.72
CA LEU A 84 -2.96 -0.98 -2.41
C LEU A 84 -4.46 -0.63 -2.36
N PHE A 85 -4.96 0.11 -3.36
CA PHE A 85 -6.33 0.64 -3.38
C PHE A 85 -7.41 -0.44 -3.44
N LYS A 86 -7.14 -1.55 -4.08
CA LYS A 86 -8.09 -2.63 -4.32
C LYS A 86 -7.79 -3.84 -3.46
N MET A 87 -8.83 -4.51 -2.97
CA MET A 87 -8.71 -5.77 -2.25
C MET A 87 -7.86 -6.80 -3.02
N LYS A 88 -8.08 -6.94 -4.33
CA LYS A 88 -7.29 -7.81 -5.21
C LYS A 88 -5.78 -7.51 -5.22
N ARG A 89 -5.38 -6.30 -4.84
CA ARG A 89 -3.96 -5.93 -4.70
C ARG A 89 -3.40 -6.23 -3.32
N ARG A 90 -4.27 -6.24 -2.29
CA ARG A 90 -3.88 -6.53 -0.91
C ARG A 90 -3.78 -8.03 -0.64
N LEU A 91 -4.73 -8.81 -1.15
CA LEU A 91 -4.81 -10.27 -0.91
C LEU A 91 -3.50 -11.01 -1.22
N PRO A 92 -2.81 -10.81 -2.35
CA PRO A 92 -1.55 -11.52 -2.63
C PRO A 92 -0.47 -11.32 -1.56
N ILE A 93 -0.40 -10.14 -0.95
CA ILE A 93 0.55 -9.85 0.13
C ILE A 93 0.11 -10.57 1.41
N ILE A 94 -1.18 -10.48 1.75
CA ILE A 94 -1.73 -11.09 2.96
C ILE A 94 -1.55 -12.61 2.91
N GLU A 95 -1.95 -13.25 1.81
CA GLU A 95 -1.85 -14.70 1.63
C GLU A 95 -0.38 -15.17 1.66
N ALA A 96 0.54 -14.43 1.05
CA ALA A 96 1.96 -14.74 1.09
C ALA A 96 2.54 -14.68 2.53
N ILE A 97 2.11 -13.71 3.34
CA ILE A 97 2.49 -13.63 4.75
C ILE A 97 1.86 -14.79 5.53
N ARG A 98 0.57 -15.06 5.34
CA ARG A 98 -0.16 -16.14 6.04
C ARG A 98 0.37 -17.53 5.71
N ALA A 99 0.92 -17.72 4.52
CA ALA A 99 1.56 -19.00 4.13
C ALA A 99 2.82 -19.33 4.98
N VAL A 100 3.40 -18.34 5.65
CA VAL A 100 4.67 -18.51 6.39
C VAL A 100 4.58 -18.12 7.87
N SER A 101 3.55 -17.39 8.29
CA SER A 101 3.46 -16.89 9.67
C SER A 101 2.03 -16.42 10.04
N ASP A 102 1.68 -16.63 11.31
CA ASP A 102 0.47 -16.06 11.92
C ASP A 102 0.69 -14.65 12.51
N THR A 103 1.78 -13.98 12.12
CA THR A 103 2.11 -12.65 12.61
C THR A 103 0.93 -11.68 12.40
N PRO A 104 0.63 -10.78 13.36
CA PRO A 104 -0.41 -9.77 13.17
C PRO A 104 -0.12 -8.89 11.96
N ILE A 105 -1.15 -8.66 11.14
CA ILE A 105 -1.11 -7.74 10.00
C ILE A 105 -2.10 -6.62 10.29
N GLU A 106 -1.60 -5.40 10.43
CA GLU A 106 -2.41 -4.20 10.61
C GLU A 106 -2.38 -3.35 9.34
N ILE A 107 -3.50 -2.71 9.01
CA ILE A 107 -3.57 -1.81 7.88
C ILE A 107 -4.05 -0.42 8.30
N TYR A 108 -3.37 0.59 7.81
CA TYR A 108 -3.60 1.99 8.06
C TYR A 108 -3.93 2.71 6.76
N LEU A 109 -5.18 3.11 6.59
CA LEU A 109 -5.63 3.85 5.41
C LEU A 109 -5.51 5.36 5.65
N MET A 110 -4.64 6.01 4.89
CA MET A 110 -4.45 7.46 4.93
C MET A 110 -5.61 8.16 4.23
N GLN A 111 -6.37 8.95 4.97
CA GLN A 111 -7.51 9.74 4.48
C GLN A 111 -7.44 11.19 4.99
N PRO A 112 -6.48 12.00 4.51
CA PRO A 112 -6.39 13.39 4.90
C PRO A 112 -7.67 14.16 4.48
N SER A 113 -7.98 15.25 5.20
CA SER A 113 -8.97 16.20 4.75
C SER A 113 -8.55 16.84 3.42
N ASP A 114 -9.51 17.42 2.70
CA ASP A 114 -9.22 18.15 1.46
C ASP A 114 -8.21 19.29 1.68
N GLU A 115 -8.27 19.96 2.83
CA GLU A 115 -7.32 21.01 3.20
C GLU A 115 -5.90 20.46 3.38
N GLN A 116 -5.76 19.37 4.12
CA GLN A 116 -4.45 18.76 4.34
C GLN A 116 -3.89 18.15 3.04
N LEU A 117 -4.74 17.52 2.23
CA LEU A 117 -4.35 16.99 0.93
C LEU A 117 -3.85 18.09 0.01
N LEU A 118 -4.56 19.23 -0.05
CA LEU A 118 -4.14 20.37 -0.85
C LEU A 118 -2.78 20.90 -0.42
N LYS A 119 -2.53 21.05 0.89
CA LYS A 119 -1.22 21.44 1.44
C LYS A 119 -0.12 20.45 1.03
N ASN A 120 -0.40 19.17 1.13
CA ASN A 120 0.56 18.12 0.74
C ASN A 120 0.88 18.15 -0.76
N CYS A 121 -0.12 18.39 -1.61
CA CYS A 121 0.08 18.53 -3.05
C CYS A 121 0.92 19.75 -3.39
N GLN A 122 0.65 20.90 -2.75
CA GLN A 122 1.42 22.13 -2.94
C GLN A 122 2.90 22.01 -2.52
N MET A 123 3.19 21.19 -1.51
CA MET A 123 4.58 20.88 -1.11
C MET A 123 5.33 20.07 -2.17
N LYS A 124 4.62 19.21 -2.92
CA LYS A 124 5.22 18.39 -3.98
C LYS A 124 5.35 19.14 -5.31
N ASP A 125 4.35 19.93 -5.65
CA ASP A 125 4.31 20.69 -6.89
C ASP A 125 3.44 21.95 -6.72
N LYS A 126 4.10 23.11 -6.60
CA LYS A 126 3.43 24.39 -6.31
C LYS A 126 2.48 24.86 -7.42
N GLU A 127 2.66 24.40 -8.66
CA GLU A 127 1.93 24.87 -9.84
C GLU A 127 0.82 23.94 -10.28
N ASN A 128 0.75 22.70 -9.73
CA ASN A 128 -0.09 21.65 -10.29
C ASN A 128 -1.40 21.43 -9.52
N ARG A 129 -2.41 22.27 -9.80
CA ARG A 129 -3.80 22.06 -9.32
C ARG A 129 -4.39 20.72 -9.81
N HIS A 130 -3.97 20.22 -10.98
CA HIS A 130 -4.42 18.95 -11.52
C HIS A 130 -3.99 17.76 -10.65
N LEU A 131 -2.89 17.88 -9.91
CA LEU A 131 -2.43 16.84 -9.00
C LEU A 131 -3.46 16.59 -7.87
N PHE A 132 -3.98 17.65 -7.25
CA PHE A 132 -4.98 17.54 -6.18
C PHE A 132 -6.25 16.82 -6.66
N GLU A 133 -6.84 17.25 -7.78
CA GLU A 133 -8.06 16.64 -8.33
C GLU A 133 -7.82 15.18 -8.76
N SER A 134 -6.68 14.89 -9.37
CA SER A 134 -6.29 13.53 -9.74
C SER A 134 -6.21 12.62 -8.52
N ILE A 135 -5.54 13.05 -7.45
CA ILE A 135 -5.38 12.27 -6.23
C ILE A 135 -6.74 12.11 -5.52
N LYS A 136 -7.54 13.17 -5.45
CA LYS A 136 -8.88 13.12 -4.87
C LYS A 136 -9.77 12.10 -5.59
N ASN A 137 -9.69 12.02 -6.91
CA ASN A 137 -10.40 11.01 -7.68
C ASN A 137 -9.88 9.60 -7.42
N GLN A 138 -8.56 9.40 -7.34
CA GLN A 138 -7.97 8.10 -6.96
C GLN A 138 -8.42 7.65 -5.57
N MET A 139 -8.55 8.58 -4.61
CA MET A 139 -9.01 8.25 -3.25
C MET A 139 -10.45 7.73 -3.24
N LYS A 140 -11.31 8.15 -4.18
CA LYS A 140 -12.69 7.63 -4.31
C LYS A 140 -12.73 6.16 -4.78
N GLU A 141 -11.67 5.69 -5.42
CA GLU A 141 -11.57 4.32 -5.93
C GLU A 141 -11.05 3.33 -4.89
N ILE A 142 -10.66 3.80 -3.71
CA ILE A 142 -10.13 2.94 -2.66
C ILE A 142 -11.26 2.06 -2.11
N GLU A 143 -11.09 0.76 -2.22
CA GLU A 143 -11.89 -0.21 -1.50
C GLU A 143 -11.42 -0.22 -0.04
N ILE A 144 -12.32 0.10 0.89
CA ILE A 144 -12.00 0.17 2.33
C ILE A 144 -11.49 -1.19 2.78
N PRO A 145 -10.28 -1.27 3.38
CA PRO A 145 -9.77 -2.53 3.90
C PRO A 145 -10.68 -3.12 4.98
N SER A 146 -10.78 -4.44 5.01
CA SER A 146 -11.65 -5.15 5.93
C SER A 146 -10.89 -6.21 6.72
N ALA A 147 -11.28 -6.44 7.96
CA ALA A 147 -10.75 -7.53 8.79
C ALA A 147 -10.94 -8.90 8.13
N SER A 148 -12.02 -9.09 7.34
CA SER A 148 -12.27 -10.33 6.60
C SER A 148 -11.24 -10.64 5.51
N GLU A 149 -10.44 -9.64 5.07
CA GLU A 149 -9.30 -9.87 4.18
C GLU A 149 -8.12 -10.58 4.90
N GLY A 150 -8.12 -10.63 6.24
CA GLY A 150 -7.08 -11.26 7.06
C GLY A 150 -6.27 -10.27 7.91
N PHE A 151 -6.71 -9.01 8.00
CA PHE A 151 -6.11 -8.02 8.91
C PHE A 151 -6.50 -8.29 10.36
N SER A 152 -5.55 -8.15 11.27
CA SER A 152 -5.80 -8.20 12.72
C SER A 152 -6.52 -6.94 13.19
N LYS A 153 -6.17 -5.78 12.59
CA LYS A 153 -6.76 -4.48 12.86
C LYS A 153 -6.73 -3.60 11.62
N THR A 154 -7.71 -2.71 11.56
CA THR A 154 -7.86 -1.73 10.47
C THR A 154 -8.01 -0.32 11.05
N PHE A 155 -7.29 0.64 10.48
CA PHE A 155 -7.23 2.01 10.96
C PHE A 155 -7.40 3.02 9.83
N PHE A 156 -8.12 4.12 10.11
CA PHE A 156 -8.04 5.34 9.33
C PHE A 156 -7.04 6.31 9.97
N ILE A 157 -6.25 6.97 9.15
CA ILE A 157 -5.45 8.12 9.58
C ILE A 157 -5.98 9.35 8.89
N LYS A 158 -6.55 10.25 9.68
CA LYS A 158 -7.09 11.53 9.23
C LYS A 158 -6.42 12.68 9.98
N ASP A 159 -5.63 13.48 9.26
CA ASP A 159 -4.98 14.69 9.79
C ASP A 159 -4.22 14.45 11.12
N GLY A 160 -3.53 13.30 11.21
CA GLY A 160 -2.76 12.88 12.39
C GLY A 160 -3.55 12.07 13.43
N LEU A 161 -4.88 12.02 13.32
CA LEU A 161 -5.71 11.16 14.18
C LEU A 161 -5.75 9.73 13.65
N VAL A 162 -5.53 8.76 14.53
CA VAL A 162 -5.62 7.32 14.25
C VAL A 162 -6.92 6.80 14.82
N LEU A 163 -7.80 6.29 13.95
CA LEU A 163 -9.12 5.79 14.32
C LEU A 163 -9.22 4.32 13.92
N GLU A 164 -9.36 3.42 14.89
CA GLU A 164 -9.65 2.01 14.63
C GLU A 164 -11.09 1.88 14.11
N TYR A 165 -11.29 1.05 13.10
CA TYR A 165 -12.61 0.75 12.57
C TYR A 165 -12.77 -0.75 12.28
N THR A 166 -14.01 -1.19 12.20
CA THR A 166 -14.36 -2.53 11.72
C THR A 166 -15.17 -2.40 10.44
N SER A 167 -14.79 -3.19 9.44
CA SER A 167 -15.50 -3.31 8.18
C SER A 167 -15.51 -4.77 7.80
N GLU A 168 -16.65 -5.27 7.33
CA GLU A 168 -16.78 -6.63 6.85
C GLU A 168 -17.07 -6.57 5.35
N VAL A 169 -16.41 -7.45 4.62
CA VAL A 169 -16.70 -7.71 3.21
C VAL A 169 -17.51 -8.99 3.15
N ASP A 170 -18.54 -9.01 2.32
CA ASP A 170 -19.30 -10.21 2.06
C ASP A 170 -18.37 -11.36 1.67
N LYS A 171 -18.57 -12.52 2.30
CA LYS A 171 -17.73 -13.70 2.09
C LYS A 171 -17.69 -14.12 0.62
N ASP A 172 -18.83 -14.05 -0.06
CA ASP A 172 -18.92 -14.44 -1.48
C ASP A 172 -18.09 -13.50 -2.37
N VAL A 173 -18.05 -12.20 -2.04
CA VAL A 173 -17.19 -11.21 -2.74
C VAL A 173 -15.72 -11.51 -2.51
N LEU A 174 -15.34 -11.87 -1.28
CA LEU A 174 -13.95 -12.21 -0.93
C LEU A 174 -13.53 -13.52 -1.60
N ASP A 175 -14.38 -14.57 -1.53
CA ASP A 175 -14.09 -15.87 -2.13
C ASP A 175 -13.99 -15.76 -3.66
N LYS A 176 -14.85 -14.97 -4.30
CA LYS A 176 -14.75 -14.66 -5.72
C LYS A 176 -13.44 -13.96 -6.07
N ALA A 177 -13.04 -12.97 -5.29
CA ALA A 177 -11.77 -12.26 -5.52
C ALA A 177 -10.56 -13.20 -5.37
N ARG A 178 -10.58 -14.11 -4.38
CA ARG A 178 -9.53 -15.13 -4.21
C ARG A 178 -9.49 -16.08 -5.39
N LYS A 179 -10.64 -16.58 -5.82
CA LYS A 179 -10.76 -17.49 -6.97
C LYS A 179 -10.15 -16.87 -8.23
N GLU A 180 -10.54 -15.64 -8.57
CA GLU A 180 -10.01 -14.93 -9.73
C GLU A 180 -8.48 -14.70 -9.66
N LEU A 181 -7.90 -14.57 -8.45
CA LEU A 181 -6.47 -14.33 -8.28
C LEU A 181 -5.61 -15.60 -8.31
N PHE A 182 -6.13 -16.72 -7.86
CA PHE A 182 -5.33 -17.91 -7.58
C PHE A 182 -5.72 -19.16 -8.40
N GLU A 183 -6.89 -19.18 -9.06
CA GLU A 183 -7.34 -20.31 -9.89
C GLU A 183 -7.18 -20.07 -11.40
N GLU A 184 -6.91 -18.83 -11.85
CA GLU A 184 -6.68 -18.50 -13.27
C GLU A 184 -5.19 -18.55 -13.68
N GLN A 185 -4.34 -19.16 -12.87
CA GLN A 185 -2.96 -19.49 -13.20
C GLN A 185 -2.89 -20.99 -13.54
#